data_30a13c361e0eb775adc814d588777525
#
_entry.id   30a13c361e0eb775adc814d588777525
#
_cell.length_a   1.000
_cell.length_b   1.000
_cell.length_c   1.000
_cell.angle_alpha   90.00
_cell.angle_beta   90.00
_cell.angle_gamma   90.00
#
_symmetry.space_group_name_H-M   'P 1'
#
loop_
_entity.id
_entity.type
_entity.pdbx_description
1 polymer ?
#
loop_
_entity_poly.entity_id
_entity_poly.type
_entity_poly.pdbx_seq_one_letter_code
_entity_poly.pdbx_strand_id
1 'polypeptide(L)'
;MVPSIRQQVIYDTWTNTDSNILIEAVAGGAKTTTLMGILEHSKLRTLFLAFNKSIQQEIQERIEKANYEHAKAMTIHSLGLLAINTKYGNRNTHIKSGKNYELIKALQSYNKKLFKTLSWEDKSKVTITLMEMNDVSRIFLTDDVETIFGHMTSMDKYFYEEEIIHELWAEFLYIREESYKEDSMVIDFLDMIYVPVKFNLNIPLEPYYLLIDEAQDLSAMALDIIDRIPAKQKVLVGDQNQRIFSFMKLIDGFERYPDAEVLELSQSFRVDNSYAPA
;
A
#
# COMPACT_ATOMS: atom_id res chain seq x y z
N MET A 1 26.82 5.48 -14.41
CA MET A 1 27.31 4.18 -13.86
C MET A 1 27.16 3.16 -14.98
N VAL A 2 28.13 2.24 -15.17
CA VAL A 2 27.96 1.18 -16.19
C VAL A 2 26.99 0.14 -15.63
N PRO A 3 25.88 -0.17 -16.33
CA PRO A 3 24.91 -1.17 -15.86
C PRO A 3 25.53 -2.57 -15.85
N SER A 4 25.11 -3.40 -14.89
CA SER A 4 25.42 -4.84 -14.92
C SER A 4 24.75 -5.51 -16.12
N ILE A 5 25.19 -6.71 -16.48
CA ILE A 5 24.58 -7.51 -17.57
C ILE A 5 23.07 -7.69 -17.31
N ARG A 6 22.66 -7.97 -16.05
CA ARG A 6 21.25 -8.14 -15.69
C ARG A 6 20.45 -6.83 -15.83
N GLN A 7 21.00 -5.71 -15.40
CA GLN A 7 20.38 -4.41 -15.60
C GLN A 7 20.25 -4.06 -17.09
N GLN A 8 21.26 -4.39 -17.90
CA GLN A 8 21.18 -4.17 -19.35
C GLN A 8 20.04 -4.98 -19.98
N VAL A 9 19.89 -6.26 -19.62
CA VAL A 9 18.75 -7.09 -20.08
C VAL A 9 17.41 -6.44 -19.71
N ILE A 10 17.28 -5.91 -18.49
CA ILE A 10 16.07 -5.22 -18.06
C ILE A 10 15.79 -3.98 -18.92
N TYR A 11 16.82 -3.16 -19.18
CA TYR A 11 16.67 -1.96 -20.01
C TYR A 11 16.33 -2.29 -21.45
N ASP A 12 16.95 -3.34 -22.00
CA ASP A 12 16.68 -3.79 -23.37
C ASP A 12 15.24 -4.36 -23.47
N THR A 13 14.80 -5.16 -22.50
CA THR A 13 13.42 -5.65 -22.46
C THR A 13 12.44 -4.51 -22.33
N TRP A 14 12.65 -3.61 -21.37
CA TRP A 14 11.79 -2.44 -21.17
C TRP A 14 11.62 -1.58 -22.42
N THR A 15 12.70 -1.44 -23.22
CA THR A 15 12.67 -0.63 -24.45
C THR A 15 11.91 -1.33 -25.58
N ASN A 16 11.90 -2.67 -25.60
CA ASN A 16 11.40 -3.49 -26.70
C ASN A 16 10.02 -4.12 -26.45
N THR A 17 9.43 -3.96 -25.27
CA THR A 17 8.09 -4.47 -24.95
C THR A 17 7.16 -3.38 -24.46
N ASP A 18 5.87 -3.54 -24.73
CA ASP A 18 4.79 -2.75 -24.13
C ASP A 18 4.14 -3.49 -22.93
N SER A 19 4.58 -4.73 -22.65
CA SER A 19 4.09 -5.52 -21.52
C SER A 19 4.54 -4.93 -20.18
N ASN A 20 3.80 -5.21 -19.11
CA ASN A 20 4.28 -4.94 -17.76
C ASN A 20 5.53 -5.80 -17.47
N ILE A 21 6.41 -5.29 -16.59
CA ILE A 21 7.65 -5.98 -16.22
C ILE A 21 7.66 -6.20 -14.71
N LEU A 22 7.95 -7.41 -14.30
CA LEU A 22 8.18 -7.80 -12.91
C LEU A 22 9.65 -8.15 -12.74
N ILE A 23 10.32 -7.50 -11.80
CA ILE A 23 11.73 -7.69 -11.54
C ILE A 23 11.89 -8.36 -10.16
N GLU A 24 12.24 -9.63 -10.17
CA GLU A 24 12.61 -10.36 -8.97
C GLU A 24 14.05 -10.02 -8.59
N ALA A 25 14.23 -9.38 -7.43
CA ALA A 25 15.53 -8.91 -7.00
C ALA A 25 15.92 -9.51 -5.65
N VAL A 26 17.16 -9.95 -5.53
CA VAL A 26 17.71 -10.35 -4.21
C VAL A 26 18.01 -9.14 -3.35
N ALA A 27 18.18 -9.36 -2.02
CA ALA A 27 18.63 -8.34 -1.09
C ALA A 27 19.92 -7.67 -1.58
N GLY A 28 19.88 -6.32 -1.68
CA GLY A 28 21.02 -5.58 -2.23
C GLY A 28 21.20 -5.68 -3.75
N GLY A 29 20.23 -6.20 -4.48
CA GLY A 29 20.23 -6.35 -5.95
C GLY A 29 20.11 -5.04 -6.74
N ALA A 30 20.35 -3.89 -6.11
CA ALA A 30 20.28 -2.57 -6.74
C ALA A 30 18.90 -2.23 -7.38
N LYS A 31 17.79 -2.64 -6.72
CA LYS A 31 16.40 -2.43 -7.14
C LYS A 31 16.14 -0.99 -7.56
N THR A 32 16.24 -0.07 -6.61
CA THR A 32 16.01 1.37 -6.83
C THR A 32 16.93 1.95 -7.88
N THR A 33 18.20 1.52 -7.93
CA THR A 33 19.17 1.97 -8.95
C THR A 33 18.74 1.53 -10.36
N THR A 34 18.17 0.33 -10.50
CA THR A 34 17.66 -0.18 -11.78
C THR A 34 16.45 0.63 -12.25
N LEU A 35 15.49 0.92 -11.34
CA LEU A 35 14.35 1.78 -11.67
C LEU A 35 14.80 3.20 -12.03
N MET A 36 15.80 3.74 -11.34
CA MET A 36 16.39 5.05 -11.69
C MET A 36 17.05 5.04 -13.06
N GLY A 37 17.68 3.92 -13.45
CA GLY A 37 18.21 3.76 -14.80
C GLY A 37 17.12 3.79 -15.88
N ILE A 38 15.98 3.14 -15.66
CA ILE A 38 14.82 3.25 -16.55
C ILE A 38 14.36 4.71 -16.66
N LEU A 39 14.27 5.41 -15.53
CA LEU A 39 13.86 6.81 -15.50
C LEU A 39 14.83 7.73 -16.25
N GLU A 40 16.13 7.48 -16.16
CA GLU A 40 17.18 8.21 -16.88
C GLU A 40 17.05 8.07 -18.41
N HIS A 41 16.71 6.86 -18.86
CA HIS A 41 16.55 6.58 -20.29
C HIS A 41 15.16 6.96 -20.84
N SER A 42 14.17 7.10 -19.97
CA SER A 42 12.82 7.52 -20.34
C SER A 42 12.79 8.99 -20.75
N LYS A 43 11.99 9.30 -21.78
CA LYS A 43 11.64 10.68 -22.18
C LYS A 43 10.14 10.96 -21.99
N LEU A 44 9.40 9.97 -21.52
CA LEU A 44 7.96 10.03 -21.37
C LEU A 44 7.58 10.25 -19.90
N ARG A 45 6.37 10.73 -19.67
CA ARG A 45 5.85 10.97 -18.30
C ARG A 45 5.99 9.72 -17.47
N THR A 46 6.76 9.78 -16.40
CA THR A 46 7.06 8.66 -15.51
C THR A 46 6.68 8.99 -14.07
N LEU A 47 5.88 8.12 -13.46
CA LEU A 47 5.58 8.20 -12.04
C LEU A 47 6.35 7.10 -11.30
N PHE A 48 7.15 7.50 -10.31
CA PHE A 48 7.83 6.58 -9.41
C PHE A 48 7.03 6.47 -8.10
N LEU A 49 6.55 5.27 -7.76
CA LEU A 49 5.90 5.00 -6.49
C LEU A 49 6.89 4.39 -5.50
N ALA A 50 7.18 5.15 -4.45
CA ALA A 50 8.03 4.72 -3.36
C ALA A 50 7.18 4.17 -2.19
N PHE A 51 7.73 3.19 -1.49
CA PHE A 51 7.07 2.56 -0.34
C PHE A 51 6.83 3.56 0.81
N ASN A 52 7.81 4.41 1.11
CA ASN A 52 7.73 5.37 2.20
C ASN A 52 8.19 6.78 1.80
N LYS A 53 7.94 7.75 2.71
CA LYS A 53 8.25 9.15 2.46
C LYS A 53 9.76 9.44 2.33
N SER A 54 10.60 8.73 3.08
CA SER A 54 12.07 8.92 3.03
C SER A 54 12.62 8.54 1.66
N ILE A 55 12.23 7.37 1.15
CA ILE A 55 12.63 6.91 -0.19
C ILE A 55 12.05 7.86 -1.26
N GLN A 56 10.80 8.25 -1.12
CA GLN A 56 10.17 9.20 -2.05
C GLN A 56 10.95 10.52 -2.14
N GLN A 57 11.37 11.07 -1.00
CA GLN A 57 12.15 12.31 -0.97
C GLN A 57 13.51 12.14 -1.63
N GLU A 58 14.22 11.05 -1.33
CA GLU A 58 15.51 10.72 -1.96
C GLU A 58 15.39 10.62 -3.49
N ILE A 59 14.37 9.90 -3.98
CA ILE A 59 14.14 9.77 -5.42
C ILE A 59 13.76 11.11 -6.05
N GLN A 60 12.91 11.88 -5.39
CA GLN A 60 12.50 13.20 -5.89
C GLN A 60 13.69 14.15 -5.99
N GLU A 61 14.59 14.17 -5.00
CA GLU A 61 15.82 14.95 -5.07
C GLU A 61 16.74 14.52 -6.23
N ARG A 62 16.83 13.22 -6.52
CA ARG A 62 17.61 12.73 -7.66
C ARG A 62 17.00 13.15 -8.98
N ILE A 63 15.66 13.10 -9.10
CA ILE A 63 14.90 13.59 -10.27
C ILE A 63 15.20 15.08 -10.50
N GLU A 64 15.13 15.89 -9.46
CA GLU A 64 15.36 17.33 -9.53
C GLU A 64 16.82 17.68 -9.88
N LYS A 65 17.79 17.02 -9.22
CA LYS A 65 19.23 17.22 -9.54
C LYS A 65 19.59 16.84 -10.97
N ALA A 66 18.90 15.85 -11.53
CA ALA A 66 19.08 15.39 -12.90
C ALA A 66 18.25 16.18 -13.94
N ASN A 67 17.42 17.14 -13.49
CA ASN A 67 16.46 17.89 -14.32
C ASN A 67 15.53 16.99 -15.16
N TYR A 68 15.02 15.91 -14.58
CA TYR A 68 14.06 15.02 -15.24
C TYR A 68 12.64 15.57 -15.10
N GLU A 69 12.30 16.60 -15.89
CA GLU A 69 10.98 17.27 -15.85
C GLU A 69 9.81 16.32 -16.17
N HIS A 70 10.08 15.22 -16.87
CA HIS A 70 9.09 14.21 -17.24
C HIS A 70 8.76 13.24 -16.10
N ALA A 71 9.47 13.31 -14.96
CA ALA A 71 9.37 12.35 -13.88
C ALA A 71 8.92 12.99 -12.56
N LYS A 72 8.21 12.20 -11.74
CA LYS A 72 7.78 12.59 -10.40
C LYS A 72 7.79 11.36 -9.47
N ALA A 73 8.23 11.55 -8.23
CA ALA A 73 8.14 10.53 -7.20
C ALA A 73 7.01 10.83 -6.21
N MET A 74 6.19 9.81 -5.89
CA MET A 74 5.10 9.90 -4.92
C MET A 74 5.08 8.65 -4.03
N THR A 75 4.47 8.75 -2.85
CA THR A 75 4.04 7.56 -2.11
C THR A 75 2.61 7.18 -2.50
N ILE A 76 2.23 5.91 -2.30
CA ILE A 76 0.85 5.46 -2.56
C ILE A 76 -0.15 6.28 -1.73
N HIS A 77 0.17 6.60 -0.48
CA HIS A 77 -0.68 7.44 0.37
C HIS A 77 -0.85 8.86 -0.20
N SER A 78 0.22 9.49 -0.69
CA SER A 78 0.11 10.82 -1.31
C SER A 78 -0.68 10.80 -2.62
N LEU A 79 -0.61 9.69 -3.36
CA LEU A 79 -1.39 9.48 -4.56
C LEU A 79 -2.89 9.38 -4.24
N GLY A 80 -3.25 8.57 -3.24
CA GLY A 80 -4.63 8.44 -2.81
C GLY A 80 -5.20 9.74 -2.22
N LEU A 81 -4.39 10.45 -1.41
CA LEU A 81 -4.78 11.77 -0.92
C LEU A 81 -5.02 12.78 -2.05
N LEU A 82 -4.23 12.71 -3.12
CA LEU A 82 -4.45 13.52 -4.32
C LEU A 82 -5.82 13.24 -4.96
N ALA A 83 -6.20 11.97 -5.08
CA ALA A 83 -7.51 11.57 -5.61
C ALA A 83 -8.66 12.10 -4.73
N ILE A 84 -8.55 11.96 -3.41
CA ILE A 84 -9.52 12.47 -2.43
C ILE A 84 -9.66 14.00 -2.57
N ASN A 85 -8.54 14.71 -2.56
CA ASN A 85 -8.51 16.16 -2.67
C ASN A 85 -9.07 16.68 -4.00
N THR A 86 -8.88 15.92 -5.08
CA THR A 86 -9.44 16.24 -6.40
C THR A 86 -10.96 16.11 -6.40
N LYS A 87 -11.50 15.11 -5.71
CA LYS A 87 -12.94 14.87 -5.62
C LYS A 87 -13.65 15.80 -4.65
N TYR A 88 -13.11 15.97 -3.45
CA TYR A 88 -13.79 16.64 -2.33
C TYR A 88 -13.25 18.04 -2.04
N GLY A 89 -12.07 18.37 -2.55
CA GLY A 89 -11.36 19.63 -2.33
C GLY A 89 -10.47 19.60 -1.08
N ASN A 90 -9.30 20.22 -1.16
CA ASN A 90 -8.31 20.26 -0.07
C ASN A 90 -8.85 20.86 1.24
N ARG A 91 -9.79 21.82 1.15
CA ARG A 91 -10.37 22.50 2.34
C ARG A 91 -11.36 21.62 3.09
N ASN A 92 -11.92 20.63 2.43
CA ASN A 92 -12.93 19.72 2.98
C ASN A 92 -12.33 18.39 3.46
N THR A 93 -11.03 18.16 3.23
CA THR A 93 -10.35 16.94 3.63
C THR A 93 -9.50 17.20 4.88
N HIS A 94 -9.79 16.51 5.96
CA HIS A 94 -9.11 16.64 7.24
C HIS A 94 -8.48 15.32 7.64
N ILE A 95 -7.14 15.32 7.81
CA ILE A 95 -6.39 14.14 8.24
C ILE A 95 -6.38 14.08 9.76
N LYS A 96 -6.87 12.97 10.34
CA LYS A 96 -6.96 12.77 11.78
C LYS A 96 -6.53 11.36 12.17
N SER A 97 -5.36 11.21 12.76
CA SER A 97 -4.78 9.90 13.13
C SER A 97 -5.59 9.12 14.16
N GLY A 98 -6.41 9.80 14.97
CA GLY A 98 -7.27 9.18 15.99
C GLY A 98 -8.72 8.98 15.57
N LYS A 99 -9.07 9.11 14.29
CA LYS A 99 -10.44 9.03 13.77
C LYS A 99 -11.22 7.82 14.30
N ASN A 100 -10.69 6.61 14.11
CA ASN A 100 -11.37 5.38 14.52
C ASN A 100 -11.56 5.31 16.04
N TYR A 101 -10.55 5.69 16.80
CA TYR A 101 -10.64 5.72 18.26
C TYR A 101 -11.74 6.67 18.75
N GLU A 102 -11.89 7.82 18.14
CA GLU A 102 -12.95 8.78 18.50
C GLU A 102 -14.34 8.28 18.12
N LEU A 103 -14.48 7.63 16.97
CA LEU A 103 -15.73 7.00 16.57
C LEU A 103 -16.14 5.90 17.56
N ILE A 104 -15.20 5.06 18.01
CA ILE A 104 -15.46 4.04 19.01
C ILE A 104 -15.81 4.66 20.36
N LYS A 105 -15.16 5.71 20.77
CA LYS A 105 -15.54 6.45 21.99
C LYS A 105 -16.94 7.07 21.90
N ALA A 106 -17.29 7.61 20.75
CA ALA A 106 -18.65 8.11 20.53
C ALA A 106 -19.67 6.97 20.61
N LEU A 107 -19.37 5.81 19.99
CA LEU A 107 -20.19 4.61 20.09
C LEU A 107 -20.38 4.16 21.54
N GLN A 108 -19.33 4.12 22.35
CA GLN A 108 -19.40 3.79 23.79
C GLN A 108 -20.37 4.70 24.55
N SER A 109 -20.44 5.96 24.17
CA SER A 109 -21.37 6.93 24.76
C SER A 109 -22.82 6.71 24.28
N TYR A 110 -22.99 6.23 23.06
CA TYR A 110 -24.29 6.00 22.41
C TYR A 110 -24.91 4.66 22.79
N ASN A 111 -24.12 3.55 22.71
CA ASN A 111 -24.55 2.19 23.04
C ASN A 111 -24.28 1.91 24.52
N LYS A 112 -25.01 2.62 25.39
CA LYS A 112 -24.89 2.44 26.84
C LYS A 112 -25.21 1.02 27.31
N LYS A 113 -25.97 0.24 26.55
CA LYS A 113 -26.39 -1.12 26.95
C LYS A 113 -25.21 -2.10 26.93
N LEU A 114 -24.40 -2.08 25.86
CA LEU A 114 -23.22 -2.94 25.74
C LEU A 114 -22.10 -2.48 26.68
N PHE A 115 -21.77 -1.19 26.67
CA PHE A 115 -20.58 -0.69 27.36
C PHE A 115 -20.80 -0.37 28.85
N LYS A 116 -22.06 -0.28 29.33
CA LYS A 116 -22.34 0.10 30.71
C LYS A 116 -21.95 -0.99 31.72
N THR A 117 -22.04 -2.25 31.35
CA THR A 117 -21.74 -3.41 32.20
C THR A 117 -20.28 -3.83 32.16
N LEU A 118 -19.51 -3.34 31.19
CA LEU A 118 -18.10 -3.71 30.99
C LEU A 118 -17.18 -3.01 31.99
N SER A 119 -16.19 -3.74 32.50
CA SER A 119 -15.09 -3.19 33.26
C SER A 119 -14.26 -2.21 32.39
N TRP A 120 -13.37 -1.43 33.01
CA TRP A 120 -12.45 -0.57 32.23
C TRP A 120 -11.52 -1.39 31.31
N GLU A 121 -11.05 -2.54 31.81
CA GLU A 121 -10.20 -3.45 31.05
C GLU A 121 -10.93 -4.03 29.84
N ASP A 122 -12.17 -4.50 30.02
CA ASP A 122 -12.97 -5.05 28.93
C ASP A 122 -13.33 -3.97 27.87
N LYS A 123 -13.61 -2.74 28.29
CA LYS A 123 -13.81 -1.63 27.36
C LYS A 123 -12.56 -1.34 26.53
N SER A 124 -11.38 -1.47 27.12
CA SER A 124 -10.12 -1.31 26.40
C SER A 124 -9.93 -2.42 25.37
N LYS A 125 -10.19 -3.68 25.75
CA LYS A 125 -10.14 -4.84 24.83
C LYS A 125 -11.09 -4.66 23.66
N VAL A 126 -12.36 -4.35 23.92
CA VAL A 126 -13.38 -4.09 22.88
C VAL A 126 -12.95 -2.96 21.95
N THR A 127 -12.36 -1.91 22.50
CA THR A 127 -11.86 -0.77 21.68
C THR A 127 -10.77 -1.22 20.73
N ILE A 128 -9.79 -1.96 21.22
CA ILE A 128 -8.67 -2.48 20.41
C ILE A 128 -9.19 -3.44 19.34
N THR A 129 -10.09 -4.37 19.72
CA THR A 129 -10.72 -5.31 18.79
C THR A 129 -11.43 -4.59 17.65
N LEU A 130 -12.30 -3.61 17.95
CA LEU A 130 -13.02 -2.86 16.92
C LEU A 130 -12.07 -2.03 16.02
N MET A 131 -10.99 -1.47 16.58
CA MET A 131 -9.98 -0.78 15.78
C MET A 131 -9.32 -1.74 14.78
N GLU A 132 -8.90 -2.92 15.25
CA GLU A 132 -8.22 -3.90 14.43
C GLU A 132 -9.16 -4.51 13.37
N MET A 133 -10.40 -4.85 13.72
CA MET A 133 -11.41 -5.26 12.75
C MET A 133 -11.55 -4.25 11.62
N ASN A 134 -11.62 -2.96 11.96
CA ASN A 134 -11.75 -1.89 10.97
C ASN A 134 -10.48 -1.74 10.11
N ASP A 135 -9.30 -1.88 10.70
CA ASP A 135 -8.04 -1.80 9.95
C ASP A 135 -7.86 -3.00 9.01
N VAL A 136 -8.09 -4.22 9.50
CA VAL A 136 -8.03 -5.46 8.70
C VAL A 136 -9.04 -5.41 7.55
N SER A 137 -10.28 -5.04 7.83
CA SER A 137 -11.32 -4.91 6.80
C SER A 137 -10.90 -3.97 5.67
N ARG A 138 -10.25 -2.84 5.98
CA ARG A 138 -9.76 -1.87 4.98
C ARG A 138 -8.56 -2.42 4.21
N ILE A 139 -7.57 -3.00 4.90
CA ILE A 139 -6.35 -3.53 4.29
C ILE A 139 -6.67 -4.64 3.28
N PHE A 140 -7.60 -5.52 3.63
CA PHE A 140 -7.99 -6.66 2.79
C PHE A 140 -9.21 -6.42 1.91
N LEU A 141 -9.81 -5.21 1.95
CA LEU A 141 -11.00 -4.85 1.18
C LEU A 141 -12.16 -5.82 1.39
N THR A 142 -12.35 -6.29 2.62
CA THR A 142 -13.36 -7.29 2.98
C THR A 142 -14.26 -6.82 4.11
N ASP A 143 -15.52 -7.23 4.04
CA ASP A 143 -16.49 -7.13 5.13
C ASP A 143 -16.95 -8.55 5.57
N ASP A 144 -16.17 -9.59 5.25
CA ASP A 144 -16.42 -10.97 5.67
C ASP A 144 -15.78 -11.23 7.05
N VAL A 145 -16.61 -11.66 8.00
CA VAL A 145 -16.21 -11.84 9.40
C VAL A 145 -15.11 -12.88 9.57
N GLU A 146 -15.19 -13.99 8.84
CA GLU A 146 -14.22 -15.10 8.93
C GLU A 146 -12.85 -14.66 8.41
N THR A 147 -12.84 -13.92 7.31
CA THR A 147 -11.62 -13.35 6.73
C THR A 147 -11.00 -12.35 7.70
N ILE A 148 -11.80 -11.44 8.28
CA ILE A 148 -11.32 -10.46 9.26
C ILE A 148 -10.71 -11.17 10.45
N PHE A 149 -11.44 -12.13 11.06
CA PHE A 149 -10.96 -12.91 12.19
C PHE A 149 -9.65 -13.65 11.87
N GLY A 150 -9.60 -14.33 10.71
CA GLY A 150 -8.43 -15.08 10.29
C GLY A 150 -7.15 -14.22 10.16
N HIS A 151 -7.28 -12.92 9.91
CA HIS A 151 -6.15 -11.99 9.84
C HIS A 151 -5.84 -11.31 11.16
N MET A 152 -6.81 -11.09 12.04
CA MET A 152 -6.60 -10.52 13.38
C MET A 152 -5.77 -11.42 14.29
N THR A 153 -6.00 -12.73 14.26
CA THR A 153 -5.32 -13.71 15.10
C THR A 153 -3.81 -13.82 14.87
N SER A 154 -3.28 -13.19 13.84
CA SER A 154 -1.84 -13.22 13.56
C SER A 154 -1.00 -12.39 14.54
N MET A 155 -1.57 -11.40 15.23
CA MET A 155 -0.82 -10.50 16.10
C MET A 155 -0.87 -10.87 17.59
N ASP A 156 -1.98 -11.40 18.11
CA ASP A 156 -2.07 -11.82 19.52
C ASP A 156 -3.19 -12.84 19.74
N LYS A 157 -2.88 -14.12 19.59
CA LYS A 157 -3.82 -15.24 19.85
C LYS A 157 -4.47 -15.27 21.25
N TYR A 158 -4.03 -14.42 22.15
CA TYR A 158 -4.51 -14.37 23.54
C TYR A 158 -5.63 -13.35 23.78
N PHE A 159 -5.97 -12.49 22.79
CA PHE A 159 -6.91 -11.40 23.00
C PHE A 159 -8.26 -11.58 22.33
N TYR A 160 -8.37 -12.43 21.29
CA TYR A 160 -9.57 -12.50 20.48
C TYR A 160 -10.13 -13.93 20.47
N GLU A 161 -11.29 -14.09 21.06
CA GLU A 161 -12.14 -15.26 20.85
C GLU A 161 -13.06 -14.94 19.67
N GLU A 162 -13.24 -15.88 18.75
CA GLU A 162 -14.09 -15.73 17.56
C GLU A 162 -15.50 -15.25 17.95
N GLU A 163 -16.05 -15.75 19.05
CA GLU A 163 -17.35 -15.36 19.60
C GLU A 163 -17.43 -13.85 19.85
N ILE A 164 -16.39 -13.22 20.38
CA ILE A 164 -16.34 -11.78 20.66
C ILE A 164 -16.43 -10.98 19.36
N ILE A 165 -15.80 -11.43 18.28
CA ILE A 165 -15.85 -10.78 16.98
C ILE A 165 -17.28 -10.79 16.42
N HIS A 166 -17.97 -11.93 16.53
CA HIS A 166 -19.37 -12.03 16.13
C HIS A 166 -20.28 -11.13 16.98
N GLU A 167 -20.05 -11.06 18.28
CA GLU A 167 -20.81 -10.18 19.17
C GLU A 167 -20.61 -8.69 18.85
N LEU A 168 -19.42 -8.28 18.38
CA LEU A 168 -19.08 -6.89 18.04
C LEU A 168 -19.39 -6.53 16.58
N TRP A 169 -19.97 -7.44 15.81
CA TRP A 169 -20.18 -7.23 14.38
C TRP A 169 -21.07 -6.04 14.06
N ALA A 170 -22.15 -5.85 14.83
CA ALA A 170 -23.05 -4.72 14.66
C ALA A 170 -22.36 -3.36 14.93
N GLU A 171 -21.52 -3.31 15.96
CA GLU A 171 -20.72 -2.14 16.31
C GLU A 171 -19.66 -1.83 15.25
N PHE A 172 -19.03 -2.88 14.73
CA PHE A 172 -18.08 -2.75 13.62
C PHE A 172 -18.75 -2.16 12.38
N LEU A 173 -19.90 -2.69 11.96
CA LEU A 173 -20.63 -2.17 10.80
C LEU A 173 -21.06 -0.71 11.00
N TYR A 174 -21.48 -0.35 12.22
CA TYR A 174 -21.81 1.04 12.57
C TYR A 174 -20.60 1.96 12.42
N ILE A 175 -19.42 1.56 12.92
CA ILE A 175 -18.19 2.34 12.77
C ILE A 175 -17.83 2.51 11.30
N ARG A 176 -17.98 1.47 10.50
CA ARG A 176 -17.74 1.48 9.07
C ARG A 176 -18.64 2.46 8.33
N GLU A 177 -19.91 2.50 8.68
CA GLU A 177 -20.90 3.43 8.09
C GLU A 177 -20.60 4.88 8.51
N GLU A 178 -20.41 5.12 9.81
CA GLU A 178 -20.13 6.46 10.33
C GLU A 178 -18.80 7.04 9.84
N SER A 179 -17.82 6.18 9.54
CA SER A 179 -16.48 6.59 9.09
C SER A 179 -16.50 7.37 7.77
N TYR A 180 -17.53 7.20 6.96
CA TYR A 180 -17.56 7.70 5.58
C TYR A 180 -18.82 8.50 5.25
N LYS A 181 -19.46 9.11 6.23
CA LYS A 181 -20.56 10.04 5.98
C LYS A 181 -20.07 11.26 5.20
N GLU A 182 -20.75 11.60 4.11
CA GLU A 182 -20.32 12.57 3.11
C GLU A 182 -20.08 14.01 3.62
N ASP A 183 -20.64 14.38 4.77
CA ASP A 183 -20.62 15.75 5.26
C ASP A 183 -19.27 16.18 5.90
N SER A 184 -18.35 15.24 6.16
CA SER A 184 -17.01 15.58 6.63
C SER A 184 -16.01 14.52 6.19
N MET A 185 -15.18 14.84 5.20
CA MET A 185 -14.04 14.00 4.80
C MET A 185 -12.94 14.05 5.87
N VAL A 186 -13.25 13.53 7.05
CA VAL A 186 -12.25 13.19 8.04
C VAL A 186 -11.68 11.83 7.69
N ILE A 187 -10.40 11.78 7.39
CA ILE A 187 -9.68 10.57 6.98
C ILE A 187 -8.52 10.30 7.93
N ASP A 188 -8.19 9.03 8.11
CA ASP A 188 -6.93 8.61 8.73
C ASP A 188 -5.89 8.21 7.67
N PHE A 189 -4.77 7.65 8.11
CA PHE A 189 -3.68 7.27 7.21
C PHE A 189 -4.08 6.12 6.26
N LEU A 190 -4.81 5.11 6.74
CA LEU A 190 -5.30 4.02 5.89
C LEU A 190 -6.36 4.51 4.90
N ASP A 191 -7.18 5.47 5.30
CA ASP A 191 -8.21 6.04 4.44
C ASP A 191 -7.62 6.74 3.20
N MET A 192 -6.38 7.20 3.25
CA MET A 192 -5.74 7.80 2.08
C MET A 192 -5.68 6.83 0.90
N ILE A 193 -5.60 5.51 1.15
CA ILE A 193 -5.63 4.50 0.10
C ILE A 193 -7.03 3.88 -0.01
N TYR A 194 -7.67 3.59 1.12
CA TYR A 194 -8.96 2.90 1.16
C TYR A 194 -10.10 3.71 0.52
N VAL A 195 -10.20 5.01 0.82
CA VAL A 195 -11.29 5.87 0.29
C VAL A 195 -11.28 5.94 -1.24
N PRO A 196 -10.13 6.17 -1.92
CA PRO A 196 -10.08 6.10 -3.39
C PRO A 196 -10.55 4.77 -3.96
N VAL A 197 -10.19 3.66 -3.32
CA VAL A 197 -10.60 2.32 -3.76
C VAL A 197 -12.10 2.11 -3.51
N LYS A 198 -12.58 2.36 -2.30
CA LYS A 198 -13.99 2.18 -1.90
C LYS A 198 -14.96 2.98 -2.75
N PHE A 199 -14.65 4.24 -3.00
CA PHE A 199 -15.52 5.16 -3.75
C PHE A 199 -15.17 5.27 -5.24
N ASN A 200 -14.32 4.39 -5.73
CA ASN A 200 -13.90 4.35 -7.14
C ASN A 200 -13.43 5.72 -7.67
N LEU A 201 -12.60 6.42 -6.90
CA LEU A 201 -12.13 7.75 -7.28
C LEU A 201 -11.10 7.65 -8.41
N ASN A 202 -11.18 8.59 -9.34
CA ASN A 202 -10.19 8.71 -10.39
C ASN A 202 -8.86 9.21 -9.83
N ILE A 203 -7.76 8.61 -10.29
CA ILE A 203 -6.42 9.11 -10.06
C ILE A 203 -6.14 10.19 -11.11
N PRO A 204 -5.92 11.47 -10.73
CA PRO A 204 -5.79 12.56 -11.69
C PRO A 204 -4.36 12.65 -12.26
N LEU A 205 -3.79 11.51 -12.63
CA LEU A 205 -2.46 11.36 -13.21
C LEU A 205 -2.53 10.34 -14.34
N GLU A 206 -1.84 10.64 -15.43
CA GLU A 206 -1.73 9.78 -16.60
C GLU A 206 -0.25 9.59 -16.97
N PRO A 207 0.54 8.87 -16.17
CA PRO A 207 1.91 8.55 -16.53
C PRO A 207 1.94 7.58 -17.70
N TYR A 208 2.96 7.68 -18.54
CA TYR A 208 3.23 6.65 -19.53
C TYR A 208 3.86 5.41 -18.88
N TYR A 209 4.85 5.65 -17.98
CA TYR A 209 5.48 4.61 -17.19
C TYR A 209 5.14 4.77 -15.71
N LEU A 210 4.87 3.64 -15.06
CA LEU A 210 4.69 3.53 -13.62
C LEU A 210 5.78 2.61 -13.06
N LEU A 211 6.70 3.18 -12.29
CA LEU A 211 7.79 2.45 -11.63
C LEU A 211 7.43 2.25 -10.16
N ILE A 212 7.50 1.01 -9.68
CA ILE A 212 7.07 0.66 -8.33
C ILE A 212 8.20 -0.10 -7.63
N ASP A 213 8.71 0.46 -6.54
CA ASP A 213 9.72 -0.17 -5.68
C ASP A 213 9.07 -0.93 -4.52
N GLU A 214 9.76 -1.94 -4.00
CA GLU A 214 9.34 -2.81 -2.89
C GLU A 214 7.96 -3.46 -3.11
N ALA A 215 7.73 -4.01 -4.29
CA ALA A 215 6.45 -4.57 -4.70
C ALA A 215 5.96 -5.74 -3.81
N GLN A 216 6.87 -6.41 -3.08
CA GLN A 216 6.54 -7.49 -2.15
C GLN A 216 5.79 -6.99 -0.89
N ASP A 217 5.83 -5.70 -0.59
CA ASP A 217 5.19 -5.10 0.60
C ASP A 217 3.83 -4.42 0.28
N LEU A 218 3.31 -4.63 -0.93
CA LEU A 218 2.04 -4.04 -1.37
C LEU A 218 0.84 -4.80 -0.79
N SER A 219 -0.10 -4.08 -0.17
CA SER A 219 -1.39 -4.63 0.25
C SER A 219 -2.37 -4.73 -0.92
N ALA A 220 -3.46 -5.50 -0.74
CA ALA A 220 -4.54 -5.61 -1.72
C ALA A 220 -5.08 -4.23 -2.16
N MET A 221 -5.33 -3.34 -1.19
CA MET A 221 -5.82 -1.99 -1.51
C MET A 221 -4.76 -1.13 -2.20
N ALA A 222 -3.45 -1.36 -1.95
CA ALA A 222 -2.38 -0.67 -2.64
C ALA A 222 -2.28 -1.11 -4.11
N LEU A 223 -2.42 -2.41 -4.38
CA LEU A 223 -2.49 -2.94 -5.74
C LEU A 223 -3.73 -2.42 -6.48
N ASP A 224 -4.87 -2.34 -5.81
CA ASP A 224 -6.10 -1.83 -6.40
C ASP A 224 -5.99 -0.35 -6.82
N ILE A 225 -5.35 0.50 -6.01
CA ILE A 225 -5.11 1.89 -6.39
C ILE A 225 -4.09 2.01 -7.53
N ILE A 226 -3.06 1.14 -7.55
CA ILE A 226 -2.07 1.06 -8.64
C ILE A 226 -2.74 0.67 -9.97
N ASP A 227 -3.69 -0.26 -9.94
CA ASP A 227 -4.41 -0.69 -11.13
C ASP A 227 -5.27 0.42 -11.75
N ARG A 228 -5.72 1.37 -10.94
CA ARG A 228 -6.49 2.54 -11.38
C ARG A 228 -5.66 3.62 -12.05
N ILE A 229 -4.33 3.52 -12.01
CA ILE A 229 -3.44 4.45 -12.72
C ILE A 229 -3.38 4.02 -14.19
N PRO A 230 -3.80 4.89 -15.14
CA PRO A 230 -3.82 4.56 -16.56
C PRO A 230 -2.43 4.62 -17.19
N ALA A 231 -1.47 3.89 -16.62
CA ALA A 231 -0.13 3.77 -17.18
C ALA A 231 -0.12 2.78 -18.34
N LYS A 232 0.62 3.09 -19.41
CA LYS A 232 0.79 2.15 -20.53
C LYS A 232 1.62 0.94 -20.12
N GLN A 233 2.67 1.17 -19.33
CA GLN A 233 3.54 0.10 -18.84
C GLN A 233 3.85 0.30 -17.36
N LYS A 234 3.75 -0.79 -16.60
CA LYS A 234 4.12 -0.85 -15.18
C LYS A 234 5.38 -1.69 -15.03
N VAL A 235 6.35 -1.19 -14.26
CA VAL A 235 7.57 -1.91 -13.88
C VAL A 235 7.59 -2.03 -12.37
N LEU A 236 7.45 -3.24 -11.86
CA LEU A 236 7.46 -3.53 -10.44
C LEU A 236 8.76 -4.25 -10.08
N VAL A 237 9.42 -3.82 -9.01
CA VAL A 237 10.59 -4.52 -8.49
C VAL A 237 10.38 -4.91 -7.03
N GLY A 238 10.73 -6.13 -6.68
CA GLY A 238 10.59 -6.65 -5.33
C GLY A 238 11.49 -7.83 -5.04
N ASP A 239 11.62 -8.16 -3.74
CA ASP A 239 12.32 -9.35 -3.26
C ASP A 239 11.32 -10.28 -2.58
N GLN A 240 10.91 -11.34 -3.26
CA GLN A 240 9.95 -12.30 -2.73
C GLN A 240 10.42 -12.99 -1.44
N ASN A 241 11.74 -13.06 -1.21
CA ASN A 241 12.31 -13.67 0.00
C ASN A 241 12.33 -12.71 1.21
N GLN A 242 12.10 -11.40 1.00
CA GLN A 242 12.09 -10.38 2.04
C GLN A 242 10.68 -9.94 2.47
N ARG A 243 9.66 -10.75 2.28
CA ARG A 243 8.30 -10.45 2.74
C ARG A 243 8.28 -10.32 4.26
N ILE A 244 8.38 -9.09 4.77
CA ILE A 244 8.38 -8.78 6.21
C ILE A 244 7.00 -9.08 6.81
N PHE A 245 5.93 -8.93 6.01
CA PHE A 245 4.54 -9.13 6.41
C PHE A 245 3.93 -10.42 5.84
N SER A 246 4.71 -11.50 5.73
CA SER A 246 4.23 -12.80 5.24
C SER A 246 3.00 -13.33 6.00
N PHE A 247 2.83 -12.94 7.26
CA PHE A 247 1.66 -13.27 8.08
C PHE A 247 0.37 -12.53 7.63
N MET A 248 0.49 -11.41 6.90
CA MET A 248 -0.68 -10.67 6.38
C MET A 248 -1.25 -11.27 5.09
N LYS A 249 -0.71 -12.39 4.56
CA LYS A 249 -1.10 -12.95 3.25
C LYS A 249 -1.28 -11.82 2.22
N LEU A 250 -0.27 -10.94 2.12
CA LEU A 250 -0.25 -9.90 1.10
C LEU A 250 -0.43 -10.58 -0.25
N ILE A 251 -1.34 -10.08 -1.06
CA ILE A 251 -1.50 -10.55 -2.44
C ILE A 251 -0.16 -10.31 -3.12
N ASP A 252 0.39 -11.37 -3.72
CA ASP A 252 1.64 -11.24 -4.45
C ASP A 252 1.43 -10.27 -5.61
N GLY A 253 2.12 -9.13 -5.57
CA GLY A 253 2.11 -8.20 -6.69
C GLY A 253 2.51 -8.86 -8.00
N PHE A 254 3.30 -9.94 -7.91
CA PHE A 254 3.69 -10.78 -9.06
C PHE A 254 2.54 -11.65 -9.55
N GLU A 255 1.68 -12.17 -8.69
CA GLU A 255 0.48 -12.92 -9.09
C GLU A 255 -0.60 -12.02 -9.74
N ARG A 256 -0.59 -10.72 -9.42
CA ARG A 256 -1.57 -9.75 -9.96
C ARG A 256 -1.40 -9.49 -11.46
N TYR A 257 -0.20 -9.66 -12.00
CA TYR A 257 0.13 -9.39 -13.41
C TYR A 257 0.69 -10.65 -14.12
N PRO A 258 -0.16 -11.66 -14.38
CA PRO A 258 0.30 -12.95 -14.92
C PRO A 258 0.89 -12.86 -16.35
N ASP A 259 0.52 -11.81 -17.09
CA ASP A 259 1.01 -11.58 -18.46
C ASP A 259 2.26 -10.67 -18.52
N ALA A 260 2.85 -10.36 -17.35
CA ALA A 260 4.04 -9.52 -17.30
C ALA A 260 5.32 -10.32 -17.66
N GLU A 261 6.29 -9.61 -18.22
CA GLU A 261 7.64 -10.16 -18.42
C GLU A 261 8.36 -10.26 -17.08
N VAL A 262 8.79 -11.46 -16.68
CA VAL A 262 9.49 -11.67 -15.41
C VAL A 262 11.00 -11.68 -15.65
N LEU A 263 11.72 -10.78 -14.97
CA LEU A 263 13.17 -10.61 -15.07
C LEU A 263 13.82 -10.68 -13.70
N GLU A 264 15.10 -11.02 -13.63
CA GLU A 264 15.83 -11.24 -12.39
C GLU A 264 16.99 -10.27 -12.19
N LEU A 265 17.14 -9.80 -10.92
CA LEU A 265 18.32 -9.13 -10.39
C LEU A 265 18.97 -10.01 -9.30
N SER A 266 19.62 -11.08 -9.73
CA SER A 266 20.19 -12.10 -8.84
C SER A 266 21.56 -11.75 -8.25
N GLN A 267 22.18 -10.62 -8.64
CA GLN A 267 23.49 -10.18 -8.13
C GLN A 267 23.32 -9.23 -6.93
N SER A 268 23.77 -9.63 -5.75
CA SER A 268 23.84 -8.76 -4.58
C SER A 268 25.10 -7.88 -4.61
N PHE A 269 24.93 -6.58 -4.35
CA PHE A 269 26.03 -5.62 -4.21
C PHE A 269 26.32 -5.26 -2.74
N ARG A 270 25.60 -5.87 -1.78
CA ARG A 270 25.79 -5.66 -0.33
C ARG A 270 26.66 -6.70 0.34
N VAL A 271 26.82 -7.87 -0.28
CA VAL A 271 27.60 -8.99 0.25
C VAL A 271 28.70 -9.30 -0.74
N ASP A 272 29.93 -9.50 -0.24
CA ASP A 272 31.04 -9.98 -1.07
C ASP A 272 30.65 -11.34 -1.69
N ASN A 273 30.86 -11.48 -3.00
CA ASN A 273 30.48 -12.68 -3.79
C ASN A 273 31.06 -14.00 -3.23
N SER A 274 31.98 -13.95 -2.26
CA SER A 274 32.53 -15.12 -1.57
C SER A 274 31.50 -15.87 -0.70
N TYR A 275 30.32 -15.27 -0.42
CA TYR A 275 29.28 -15.84 0.43
C TYR A 275 27.94 -16.07 -0.30
N ALA A 276 27.84 -15.77 -1.58
CA ALA A 276 26.65 -16.10 -2.36
C ALA A 276 26.67 -17.60 -2.72
N PRO A 277 25.66 -18.40 -2.36
CA PRO A 277 25.56 -19.75 -2.88
C PRO A 277 25.42 -19.72 -4.39
N ALA A 278 26.09 -20.65 -5.07
CA ALA A 278 26.11 -20.81 -6.51
C ALA A 278 24.70 -21.19 -7.06
#